data_45cc8825658515b834a43e9a85a99f05
#
_entry.id   45cc8825658515b834a43e9a85a99f05
#
_cell.length_a   1.000
_cell.length_b   1.000
_cell.length_c   1.000
_cell.angle_alpha   90.00
_cell.angle_beta   90.00
_cell.angle_gamma   90.00
#
_symmetry.space_group_name_H-M   'P 1'
#
loop_
_entity.id
_entity.type
_entity.pdbx_description
1 polymer ?
#
loop_
_entity_poly.entity_id
_entity_poly.type
_entity_poly.pdbx_seq_one_letter_code
_entity_poly.pdbx_strand_id
1 'polypeptide(L)'
;MLIALVVTALTAVTALVSAPSANAATSQFRGMNWAVLGDNFSTGTLVVQGLSQSDSNATVRAKANALYDHMEYIMGVNTVRLPINTHTVANTTWWNSYRGAIDAATERGFKVILAYWEDGAASGGRITNLTAWNAMWSSVINTYGSNGNVYFEPMNEPHGYSSADWRNVAANWLSSHPSAAPGRVLIGGTGFSQDLRDICNDSRFNSTLLSFHYYAFFYSAMTYDAFRSHIQTLLGNCASRAVATEYGAPMATGLNYGDANSTDNFVRYLRAVAQVMRDNQMGGTYWPALGGKITAGLGYDHYSMYALGGSGTNLTLAVRNQSGADRVRYGWGDTVRDSTPSPSPSPTATPEPETFYRINARHSGKAMDVQQASTSNSARVDQYTYNGNAWQQWRFQDAGSGYWRIISRHSGKCLDVVGASTADGAELVQYTCGTGTNQQFQMVANGSYFQLRARHSGKCVDVPSASTADGVILKQYACNSGTNQQWSRTAV
;
A
#
# COMPACT_ATOMS: atom_id res chain seq x y z
N MET A 1 11.74 81.78 -15.48
CA MET A 1 10.78 80.70 -15.47
C MET A 1 11.60 79.42 -15.55
N LEU A 2 11.99 78.89 -14.34
CA LEU A 2 12.80 77.67 -14.21
C LEU A 2 11.84 76.45 -14.11
N ILE A 3 12.02 75.50 -14.97
CA ILE A 3 11.30 74.22 -14.92
C ILE A 3 12.23 73.23 -14.19
N ALA A 4 11.81 72.78 -13.02
CA ALA A 4 12.51 71.74 -12.27
C ALA A 4 12.03 70.38 -12.75
N LEU A 5 12.99 69.55 -13.23
CA LEU A 5 12.76 68.15 -13.57
C LEU A 5 12.84 67.30 -12.27
N VAL A 6 11.74 66.67 -11.88
CA VAL A 6 11.74 65.68 -10.81
C VAL A 6 12.02 64.30 -11.42
N VAL A 7 13.18 63.73 -11.16
CA VAL A 7 13.52 62.34 -11.48
C VAL A 7 13.08 61.44 -10.33
N THR A 8 12.02 60.67 -10.55
CA THR A 8 11.58 59.62 -9.63
C THR A 8 12.40 58.36 -9.90
N ALA A 9 13.29 57.99 -8.97
CA ALA A 9 13.98 56.69 -8.99
C ALA A 9 13.03 55.58 -8.54
N LEU A 10 12.69 54.70 -9.45
CA LEU A 10 11.95 53.46 -9.13
C LEU A 10 12.95 52.42 -8.60
N THR A 11 13.01 52.21 -7.27
CA THR A 11 13.73 51.10 -6.70
C THR A 11 12.90 49.82 -6.86
N ALA A 12 13.33 48.93 -7.77
CA ALA A 12 12.81 47.58 -7.88
C ALA A 12 13.24 46.75 -6.65
N VAL A 13 12.33 46.52 -5.72
CA VAL A 13 12.50 45.53 -4.68
C VAL A 13 12.33 44.15 -5.28
N THR A 14 13.43 43.48 -5.62
CA THR A 14 13.43 42.05 -5.92
C THR A 14 13.16 41.30 -4.63
N ALA A 15 11.92 40.88 -4.42
CA ALA A 15 11.60 39.88 -3.40
C ALA A 15 12.32 38.59 -3.77
N LEU A 16 13.37 38.25 -3.03
CA LEU A 16 13.92 36.91 -3.01
C LEU A 16 12.83 36.00 -2.43
N VAL A 17 12.09 35.36 -3.31
CA VAL A 17 11.27 34.21 -2.95
C VAL A 17 12.26 33.11 -2.57
N SER A 18 12.55 32.99 -1.27
CA SER A 18 13.21 31.81 -0.75
C SER A 18 12.31 30.61 -1.08
N ALA A 19 12.80 29.74 -1.96
CA ALA A 19 12.17 28.44 -2.17
C ALA A 19 12.01 27.79 -0.79
N PRO A 20 10.83 27.24 -0.46
CA PRO A 20 10.67 26.51 0.78
C PRO A 20 11.69 25.38 0.77
N SER A 21 12.52 25.32 1.80
CA SER A 21 13.34 24.15 2.08
C SER A 21 12.40 22.96 2.19
N ALA A 22 12.46 22.07 1.21
CA ALA A 22 11.62 20.88 1.16
C ALA A 22 12.07 19.87 2.21
N ASN A 23 11.74 20.12 3.47
CA ASN A 23 11.54 19.08 4.46
C ASN A 23 10.13 18.51 4.25
N ALA A 24 9.89 17.89 3.10
CA ALA A 24 8.71 17.06 2.93
C ALA A 24 8.86 15.88 3.89
N ALA A 25 8.03 15.86 4.93
CA ALA A 25 7.98 14.75 5.87
C ALA A 25 7.86 13.44 5.07
N THR A 26 8.75 12.47 5.33
CA THR A 26 8.75 11.20 4.61
C THR A 26 7.56 10.32 4.96
N SER A 27 6.73 10.71 5.93
CA SER A 27 5.45 10.06 6.31
C SER A 27 4.49 9.82 5.15
N GLN A 28 4.70 10.49 4.01
CA GLN A 28 3.94 10.22 2.78
C GLN A 28 4.22 8.84 2.17
N PHE A 29 5.30 8.13 2.55
CA PHE A 29 5.62 6.80 2.07
C PHE A 29 4.98 5.76 2.99
N ARG A 30 3.84 5.21 2.58
CA ARG A 30 3.12 4.13 3.25
C ARG A 30 3.16 2.93 2.32
N GLY A 31 4.19 2.11 2.44
CA GLY A 31 4.55 1.23 1.35
C GLY A 31 4.88 -0.21 1.69
N MET A 32 5.01 -0.97 0.60
CA MET A 32 5.34 -2.38 0.60
C MET A 32 6.44 -2.68 -0.42
N ASN A 33 7.30 -3.62 -0.09
CA ASN A 33 8.22 -4.23 -1.05
C ASN A 33 7.52 -5.38 -1.76
N TRP A 34 7.53 -5.38 -3.08
CA TRP A 34 7.05 -6.49 -3.90
C TRP A 34 8.24 -7.20 -4.53
N ALA A 35 8.54 -8.40 -4.05
CA ALA A 35 9.81 -9.08 -4.30
C ALA A 35 9.65 -10.34 -5.17
N VAL A 36 10.77 -10.86 -5.63
CA VAL A 36 10.86 -12.17 -6.31
C VAL A 36 10.66 -13.29 -5.29
N LEU A 37 9.90 -14.32 -5.62
CA LEU A 37 9.75 -15.49 -4.78
C LEU A 37 10.99 -16.39 -4.90
N GLY A 38 11.61 -16.69 -3.78
CA GLY A 38 12.76 -17.59 -3.65
C GLY A 38 14.05 -16.89 -3.30
N ASP A 39 14.33 -15.74 -3.88
CA ASP A 39 15.49 -14.93 -3.54
C ASP A 39 15.28 -13.47 -3.97
N ASN A 40 15.85 -12.57 -3.17
CA ASN A 40 15.95 -11.15 -3.46
C ASN A 40 17.28 -10.78 -4.15
N PHE A 41 18.23 -11.69 -4.24
CA PHE A 41 19.52 -11.55 -4.96
C PHE A 41 19.48 -12.42 -6.22
N SER A 42 18.67 -12.05 -7.20
CA SER A 42 18.58 -12.75 -8.47
C SER A 42 19.66 -12.27 -9.42
N THR A 43 20.51 -13.17 -9.88
CA THR A 43 21.53 -12.89 -10.88
C THR A 43 20.98 -12.81 -12.31
N GLY A 44 19.69 -13.01 -12.50
CA GLY A 44 19.00 -12.97 -13.79
C GLY A 44 17.88 -11.94 -13.85
N THR A 45 16.98 -12.14 -14.79
CA THR A 45 15.79 -11.31 -14.95
C THR A 45 14.87 -11.44 -13.74
N LEU A 46 14.51 -10.32 -13.13
CA LEU A 46 13.62 -10.27 -11.96
C LEU A 46 12.16 -10.49 -12.38
N VAL A 47 11.49 -11.41 -11.69
CA VAL A 47 10.05 -11.67 -11.84
C VAL A 47 9.42 -11.67 -10.45
N VAL A 48 8.79 -10.58 -10.08
CA VAL A 48 8.15 -10.46 -8.75
C VAL A 48 6.99 -11.44 -8.61
N GLN A 49 6.74 -11.92 -7.40
CA GLN A 49 5.76 -12.97 -7.15
C GLN A 49 4.37 -12.61 -7.69
N GLY A 50 3.76 -13.52 -8.43
CA GLY A 50 2.46 -13.36 -9.10
C GLY A 50 2.54 -12.99 -10.57
N LEU A 51 3.71 -12.52 -11.05
CA LEU A 51 3.97 -12.25 -12.47
C LEU A 51 4.66 -13.44 -13.15
N SER A 52 4.68 -13.42 -14.48
CA SER A 52 5.42 -14.35 -15.34
C SER A 52 6.11 -13.57 -16.47
N GLN A 53 7.29 -14.00 -16.89
CA GLN A 53 7.97 -13.40 -18.06
C GLN A 53 7.15 -13.53 -19.37
N SER A 54 6.17 -14.44 -19.41
CA SER A 54 5.24 -14.59 -20.53
C SER A 54 4.07 -13.60 -20.47
N ASP A 55 3.91 -12.84 -19.37
CA ASP A 55 2.85 -11.86 -19.25
C ASP A 55 3.10 -10.68 -20.21
N SER A 56 2.06 -10.26 -20.93
CA SER A 56 2.10 -9.00 -21.68
C SER A 56 2.05 -7.81 -20.71
N ASN A 57 2.41 -6.61 -21.18
CA ASN A 57 2.26 -5.38 -20.39
C ASN A 57 0.83 -5.23 -19.84
N ALA A 58 -0.18 -5.47 -20.67
CA ALA A 58 -1.59 -5.39 -20.25
C ALA A 58 -1.92 -6.41 -19.15
N THR A 59 -1.37 -7.63 -19.22
CA THR A 59 -1.54 -8.66 -18.20
C THR A 59 -0.84 -8.26 -16.89
N VAL A 60 0.41 -7.77 -16.97
CA VAL A 60 1.15 -7.27 -15.80
C VAL A 60 0.39 -6.13 -15.13
N ARG A 61 -0.12 -5.15 -15.90
CA ARG A 61 -0.94 -4.04 -15.38
C ARG A 61 -2.19 -4.53 -14.66
N ALA A 62 -2.91 -5.48 -15.26
CA ALA A 62 -4.12 -6.04 -14.64
C ALA A 62 -3.81 -6.76 -13.32
N LYS A 63 -2.76 -7.59 -13.29
CA LYS A 63 -2.29 -8.27 -12.07
C LYS A 63 -1.84 -7.27 -11.01
N ALA A 64 -1.03 -6.27 -11.40
CA ALA A 64 -0.55 -5.23 -10.50
C ALA A 64 -1.70 -4.42 -9.90
N ASN A 65 -2.66 -3.99 -10.71
CA ASN A 65 -3.85 -3.28 -10.23
C ASN A 65 -4.63 -4.11 -9.20
N ALA A 66 -4.85 -5.40 -9.47
CA ALA A 66 -5.53 -6.28 -8.52
C ALA A 66 -4.79 -6.34 -7.16
N LEU A 67 -3.45 -6.44 -7.17
CA LEU A 67 -2.65 -6.46 -5.94
C LEU A 67 -2.63 -5.09 -5.24
N TYR A 68 -2.48 -4.01 -5.98
CA TYR A 68 -2.47 -2.64 -5.42
C TYR A 68 -3.83 -2.27 -4.83
N ASP A 69 -4.94 -2.66 -5.45
CA ASP A 69 -6.30 -2.50 -4.90
C ASP A 69 -6.40 -3.14 -3.52
N HIS A 70 -5.88 -4.37 -3.37
CA HIS A 70 -5.89 -5.06 -2.08
C HIS A 70 -4.95 -4.41 -1.06
N MET A 71 -3.72 -4.04 -1.45
CA MET A 71 -2.75 -3.38 -0.56
C MET A 71 -3.28 -2.04 -0.05
N GLU A 72 -3.85 -1.23 -0.94
CA GLU A 72 -4.48 0.05 -0.59
C GLU A 72 -5.67 -0.17 0.34
N TYR A 73 -6.57 -1.08 -0.03
CA TYR A 73 -7.77 -1.39 0.74
C TYR A 73 -7.45 -1.89 2.15
N ILE A 74 -6.53 -2.85 2.27
CA ILE A 74 -6.24 -3.53 3.55
C ILE A 74 -5.46 -2.61 4.50
N MET A 75 -4.44 -1.92 3.99
CA MET A 75 -3.48 -1.19 4.82
C MET A 75 -3.34 0.29 4.50
N GLY A 76 -4.02 0.81 3.48
CA GLY A 76 -3.86 2.20 3.04
C GLY A 76 -2.48 2.44 2.39
N VAL A 77 -1.95 1.42 1.70
CA VAL A 77 -0.70 1.51 0.94
C VAL A 77 -0.85 2.53 -0.19
N ASN A 78 0.14 3.38 -0.35
CA ASN A 78 0.24 4.36 -1.43
C ASN A 78 1.62 4.36 -2.10
N THR A 79 2.47 3.39 -1.74
CA THR A 79 3.85 3.29 -2.21
C THR A 79 4.21 1.83 -2.43
N VAL A 80 4.86 1.52 -3.53
CA VAL A 80 5.44 0.22 -3.78
C VAL A 80 6.94 0.36 -4.07
N ARG A 81 7.76 -0.49 -3.46
CA ARG A 81 9.18 -0.62 -3.80
C ARG A 81 9.37 -1.84 -4.65
N LEU A 82 9.93 -1.63 -5.85
CA LEU A 82 10.11 -2.63 -6.90
C LEU A 82 11.59 -2.81 -7.20
N PRO A 83 12.10 -4.04 -7.26
CA PRO A 83 13.47 -4.30 -7.64
C PRO A 83 13.67 -4.14 -9.14
N ILE A 84 14.80 -3.58 -9.51
CA ILE A 84 15.32 -3.57 -10.89
C ILE A 84 16.77 -4.03 -10.90
N ASN A 85 17.21 -4.58 -12.03
CA ASN A 85 18.61 -4.91 -12.25
C ASN A 85 18.96 -4.81 -13.73
N THR A 86 20.25 -4.97 -14.07
CA THR A 86 20.73 -4.81 -15.44
C THR A 86 20.13 -5.84 -16.38
N HIS A 87 19.94 -7.08 -15.94
CA HIS A 87 19.31 -8.14 -16.73
C HIS A 87 17.84 -7.86 -17.05
N THR A 88 17.08 -7.35 -16.07
CA THR A 88 15.66 -7.02 -16.26
C THR A 88 15.47 -5.89 -17.27
N VAL A 89 16.26 -4.82 -17.14
CA VAL A 89 16.14 -3.64 -18.02
C VAL A 89 16.70 -3.93 -19.41
N ALA A 90 17.75 -4.73 -19.54
CA ALA A 90 18.31 -5.14 -20.82
C ALA A 90 17.42 -6.12 -21.60
N ASN A 91 16.60 -6.91 -20.92
CA ASN A 91 15.57 -7.75 -21.55
C ASN A 91 14.39 -6.88 -22.01
N THR A 92 14.49 -6.28 -23.18
CA THR A 92 13.54 -5.28 -23.67
C THR A 92 12.09 -5.79 -23.72
N THR A 93 11.88 -7.07 -24.06
CA THR A 93 10.54 -7.67 -24.07
C THR A 93 9.95 -7.71 -22.68
N TRP A 94 10.69 -8.27 -21.73
CA TRP A 94 10.21 -8.36 -20.35
C TRP A 94 10.17 -7.00 -19.67
N TRP A 95 11.14 -6.12 -19.87
CA TRP A 95 11.12 -4.77 -19.35
C TRP A 95 9.88 -4.00 -19.77
N ASN A 96 9.49 -4.09 -21.04
CA ASN A 96 8.26 -3.48 -21.54
C ASN A 96 7.01 -4.06 -20.85
N SER A 97 7.00 -5.34 -20.50
CA SER A 97 5.93 -5.96 -19.72
C SER A 97 5.99 -5.54 -18.25
N TYR A 98 7.17 -5.61 -17.62
CA TYR A 98 7.39 -5.27 -16.20
C TYR A 98 7.02 -3.82 -15.87
N ARG A 99 7.27 -2.90 -16.81
CA ARG A 99 6.81 -1.50 -16.71
C ARG A 99 5.32 -1.38 -16.45
N GLY A 100 4.52 -2.35 -16.87
CA GLY A 100 3.09 -2.38 -16.55
C GLY A 100 2.79 -2.30 -15.05
N ALA A 101 3.65 -2.85 -14.19
CA ALA A 101 3.50 -2.72 -12.74
C ALA A 101 3.84 -1.31 -12.23
N ILE A 102 4.86 -0.68 -12.81
CA ILE A 102 5.27 0.70 -12.48
C ILE A 102 4.19 1.69 -12.93
N ASP A 103 3.72 1.55 -14.16
CA ASP A 103 2.71 2.42 -14.76
C ASP A 103 1.39 2.30 -14.01
N ALA A 104 0.94 1.07 -13.70
CA ALA A 104 -0.28 0.83 -12.92
C ALA A 104 -0.23 1.49 -11.53
N ALA A 105 0.93 1.49 -10.86
CA ALA A 105 1.11 2.17 -9.59
C ALA A 105 1.04 3.69 -9.74
N THR A 106 1.77 4.26 -10.71
CA THR A 106 1.84 5.72 -10.89
C THR A 106 0.54 6.32 -11.38
N GLU A 107 -0.22 5.63 -12.23
CA GLU A 107 -1.53 6.06 -12.71
C GLU A 107 -2.59 6.14 -11.62
N ARG A 108 -2.48 5.32 -10.58
CA ARG A 108 -3.34 5.41 -9.39
C ARG A 108 -2.82 6.42 -8.35
N GLY A 109 -1.72 7.13 -8.65
CA GLY A 109 -1.11 8.11 -7.76
C GLY A 109 -0.17 7.51 -6.69
N PHE A 110 0.15 6.23 -6.79
CA PHE A 110 1.13 5.63 -5.90
C PHE A 110 2.54 6.13 -6.22
N LYS A 111 3.37 6.18 -5.18
CA LYS A 111 4.82 6.34 -5.33
C LYS A 111 5.43 4.99 -5.65
N VAL A 112 6.42 4.99 -6.55
CA VAL A 112 7.19 3.81 -6.90
C VAL A 112 8.65 4.07 -6.59
N ILE A 113 9.25 3.27 -5.71
CA ILE A 113 10.70 3.29 -5.47
C ILE A 113 11.30 2.18 -6.31
N LEU A 114 12.10 2.55 -7.31
CA LEU A 114 12.87 1.60 -8.11
C LEU A 114 14.24 1.42 -7.46
N ALA A 115 14.49 0.23 -6.93
CA ALA A 115 15.72 -0.10 -6.23
C ALA A 115 16.59 -1.03 -7.08
N TYR A 116 17.85 -0.68 -7.29
CA TYR A 116 18.79 -1.57 -7.95
C TYR A 116 19.21 -2.70 -7.01
N TRP A 117 18.91 -3.91 -7.42
CA TRP A 117 19.32 -5.13 -6.73
C TRP A 117 20.52 -5.77 -7.42
N GLU A 118 21.42 -6.29 -6.58
CA GLU A 118 22.67 -6.88 -7.02
C GLU A 118 22.44 -7.99 -8.07
N ASP A 119 23.17 -7.90 -9.18
CA ASP A 119 23.16 -8.86 -10.28
C ASP A 119 24.58 -8.98 -10.89
N GLY A 120 24.68 -9.37 -12.17
CA GLY A 120 25.98 -9.46 -12.85
C GLY A 120 26.80 -8.17 -12.94
N ALA A 121 26.21 -7.00 -12.66
CA ALA A 121 26.90 -5.72 -12.59
C ALA A 121 27.37 -5.35 -11.18
N ALA A 122 27.00 -6.14 -10.17
CA ALA A 122 27.42 -5.97 -8.78
C ALA A 122 27.73 -7.34 -8.15
N SER A 123 28.62 -7.37 -7.18
CA SER A 123 28.95 -8.57 -6.41
C SER A 123 29.45 -8.19 -5.03
N GLY A 124 28.93 -8.91 -4.02
CA GLY A 124 29.31 -8.71 -2.62
C GLY A 124 29.03 -7.30 -2.12
N GLY A 125 27.91 -6.71 -2.50
CA GLY A 125 27.51 -5.35 -2.12
C GLY A 125 28.32 -4.24 -2.80
N ARG A 126 28.99 -4.52 -3.92
CA ARG A 126 29.76 -3.55 -4.71
C ARG A 126 29.36 -3.60 -6.18
N ILE A 127 29.22 -2.44 -6.81
CA ILE A 127 29.08 -2.34 -8.26
C ILE A 127 30.44 -2.62 -8.89
N THR A 128 30.52 -3.69 -9.66
CA THR A 128 31.76 -4.15 -10.33
C THR A 128 31.79 -3.76 -11.79
N ASN A 129 30.63 -3.49 -12.40
CA ASN A 129 30.49 -3.00 -13.77
C ASN A 129 29.71 -1.68 -13.81
N LEU A 130 30.42 -0.58 -13.59
CA LEU A 130 29.84 0.78 -13.61
C LEU A 130 29.21 1.13 -14.96
N THR A 131 29.75 0.63 -16.07
CA THR A 131 29.22 0.90 -17.41
C THR A 131 27.82 0.30 -17.58
N ALA A 132 27.64 -0.97 -17.25
CA ALA A 132 26.34 -1.64 -17.35
C ALA A 132 25.32 -1.04 -16.36
N TRP A 133 25.75 -0.75 -15.14
CA TRP A 133 24.91 -0.14 -14.11
C TRP A 133 24.43 1.28 -14.52
N ASN A 134 25.35 2.14 -15.01
CA ASN A 134 24.97 3.47 -15.49
C ASN A 134 24.08 3.41 -16.73
N ALA A 135 24.33 2.48 -17.66
CA ALA A 135 23.49 2.30 -18.85
C ALA A 135 22.05 1.90 -18.46
N MET A 136 21.91 0.98 -17.50
CA MET A 136 20.60 0.61 -16.94
C MET A 136 19.89 1.84 -16.34
N TRP A 137 20.57 2.59 -15.45
CA TRP A 137 19.97 3.76 -14.81
C TRP A 137 19.62 4.85 -15.84
N SER A 138 20.45 5.08 -16.85
CA SER A 138 20.14 6.03 -17.92
C SER A 138 18.87 5.63 -18.67
N SER A 139 18.67 4.34 -18.96
CA SER A 139 17.44 3.83 -19.58
C SER A 139 16.21 4.04 -18.71
N VAL A 140 16.31 3.73 -17.41
CA VAL A 140 15.23 3.88 -16.44
C VAL A 140 14.87 5.35 -16.24
N ILE A 141 15.85 6.22 -16.08
CA ILE A 141 15.65 7.65 -15.86
C ILE A 141 15.14 8.35 -17.11
N ASN A 142 15.59 7.97 -18.30
CA ASN A 142 15.02 8.48 -19.55
C ASN A 142 13.53 8.17 -19.68
N THR A 143 13.10 7.05 -19.11
CA THR A 143 11.70 6.64 -19.13
C THR A 143 10.87 7.34 -18.03
N TYR A 144 11.42 7.43 -16.82
CA TYR A 144 10.65 7.82 -15.62
C TYR A 144 11.15 9.09 -14.93
N GLY A 145 12.22 9.72 -15.41
CA GLY A 145 12.81 10.90 -14.78
C GLY A 145 11.88 12.09 -14.68
N SER A 146 10.90 12.23 -15.58
CA SER A 146 9.87 13.26 -15.54
C SER A 146 8.65 12.89 -14.68
N ASN A 147 8.46 11.59 -14.31
CA ASN A 147 7.33 11.16 -13.51
C ASN A 147 7.57 11.45 -12.02
N GLY A 148 6.84 12.43 -11.46
CA GLY A 148 6.97 12.87 -10.07
C GLY A 148 6.71 11.80 -9.01
N ASN A 149 6.06 10.70 -9.37
CA ASN A 149 5.74 9.59 -8.48
C ASN A 149 6.81 8.48 -8.50
N VAL A 150 7.82 8.55 -9.37
CA VAL A 150 8.90 7.55 -9.44
C VAL A 150 10.15 8.06 -8.73
N TYR A 151 10.64 7.25 -7.82
CA TYR A 151 11.81 7.48 -6.97
C TYR A 151 12.90 6.47 -7.33
N PHE A 152 14.15 6.83 -7.14
CA PHE A 152 15.31 6.05 -7.57
C PHE A 152 16.20 5.72 -6.38
N GLU A 153 16.49 4.46 -6.18
CA GLU A 153 17.43 3.98 -5.16
C GLU A 153 18.61 3.30 -5.87
N PRO A 154 19.74 4.02 -6.02
CA PRO A 154 20.85 3.60 -6.85
C PRO A 154 21.42 2.23 -6.53
N MET A 155 21.37 1.82 -5.27
CA MET A 155 21.75 0.49 -4.81
C MET A 155 20.99 0.13 -3.55
N ASN A 156 20.43 -1.09 -3.52
CA ASN A 156 19.68 -1.64 -2.39
C ASN A 156 20.50 -1.66 -1.09
N GLU A 157 21.63 -2.37 -1.07
CA GLU A 157 22.44 -2.63 0.11
C GLU A 157 23.94 -2.57 -0.19
N PRO A 158 24.59 -1.39 -0.16
CA PRO A 158 25.99 -1.24 -0.53
C PRO A 158 26.94 -1.70 0.60
N HIS A 159 26.86 -2.97 1.01
CA HIS A 159 27.60 -3.49 2.16
C HIS A 159 29.08 -3.82 1.86
N GLY A 160 29.47 -3.88 0.60
CA GLY A 160 30.84 -4.19 0.19
C GLY A 160 31.77 -2.98 0.11
N TYR A 161 31.28 -1.77 0.42
CA TYR A 161 32.06 -0.54 0.36
C TYR A 161 32.52 -0.06 1.73
N SER A 162 33.65 0.66 1.77
CA SER A 162 33.88 1.62 2.84
C SER A 162 32.86 2.75 2.73
N SER A 163 32.56 3.44 3.83
CA SER A 163 31.66 4.58 3.80
C SER A 163 32.12 5.68 2.84
N ALA A 164 33.41 5.97 2.79
CA ALA A 164 33.97 6.98 1.89
C ALA A 164 33.82 6.57 0.41
N ASP A 165 34.10 5.32 0.07
CA ASP A 165 33.99 4.82 -1.32
C ASP A 165 32.53 4.86 -1.78
N TRP A 166 31.60 4.37 -0.94
CA TRP A 166 30.17 4.39 -1.28
C TRP A 166 29.66 5.83 -1.52
N ARG A 167 29.99 6.76 -0.63
CA ARG A 167 29.61 8.17 -0.80
C ARG A 167 30.12 8.74 -2.13
N ASN A 168 31.33 8.37 -2.57
CA ASN A 168 31.86 8.81 -3.86
C ASN A 168 31.10 8.17 -5.04
N VAL A 169 30.78 6.86 -4.98
CA VAL A 169 29.98 6.18 -6.00
C VAL A 169 28.59 6.82 -6.11
N ALA A 170 27.93 7.04 -4.98
CA ALA A 170 26.60 7.65 -4.95
C ALA A 170 26.59 9.11 -5.46
N ALA A 171 27.61 9.91 -5.10
CA ALA A 171 27.75 11.28 -5.58
C ALA A 171 28.03 11.35 -7.09
N ASN A 172 28.85 10.44 -7.59
CA ASN A 172 29.10 10.32 -9.03
C ASN A 172 27.84 9.91 -9.78
N TRP A 173 27.02 9.00 -9.21
CA TRP A 173 25.73 8.64 -9.79
C TRP A 173 24.78 9.84 -9.90
N LEU A 174 24.64 10.64 -8.84
CA LEU A 174 23.83 11.87 -8.85
C LEU A 174 24.29 12.84 -9.95
N SER A 175 25.61 13.03 -10.06
CA SER A 175 26.19 13.94 -11.06
C SER A 175 25.95 13.42 -12.49
N SER A 176 25.96 12.10 -12.69
CA SER A 176 25.81 11.46 -14.00
C SER A 176 24.34 11.38 -14.44
N HIS A 177 23.39 11.56 -13.52
CA HIS A 177 21.96 11.42 -13.79
C HIS A 177 21.16 12.66 -13.35
N PRO A 178 21.43 13.85 -13.90
CA PRO A 178 20.83 15.11 -13.45
C PRO A 178 19.32 15.17 -13.67
N SER A 179 18.75 14.33 -14.54
CA SER A 179 17.31 14.20 -14.75
C SER A 179 16.59 13.46 -13.62
N ALA A 180 17.31 12.75 -12.75
CA ALA A 180 16.79 12.24 -11.50
C ALA A 180 16.85 13.37 -10.44
N ALA A 181 15.75 14.09 -10.25
CA ALA A 181 15.69 15.16 -9.27
C ALA A 181 16.15 14.67 -7.88
N PRO A 182 17.12 15.30 -7.20
CA PRO A 182 17.70 14.79 -5.95
C PRO A 182 16.66 14.47 -4.87
N GLY A 183 15.58 15.25 -4.74
CA GLY A 183 14.47 14.98 -3.82
C GLY A 183 13.67 13.70 -4.11
N ARG A 184 13.96 13.02 -5.22
CA ARG A 184 13.39 11.71 -5.59
C ARG A 184 14.45 10.60 -5.64
N VAL A 185 15.65 10.84 -5.10
CA VAL A 185 16.71 9.85 -4.98
C VAL A 185 16.86 9.45 -3.52
N LEU A 186 16.86 8.15 -3.25
CA LEU A 186 17.07 7.58 -1.92
C LEU A 186 18.46 6.97 -1.88
N ILE A 187 19.32 7.48 -1.00
CA ILE A 187 20.69 6.96 -0.83
C ILE A 187 20.78 6.22 0.50
N GLY A 188 21.12 4.92 0.43
CA GLY A 188 21.38 4.10 1.61
C GLY A 188 22.77 4.37 2.20
N GLY A 189 22.92 4.06 3.49
CA GLY A 189 24.23 3.99 4.12
C GLY A 189 24.98 2.70 3.77
N THR A 190 26.21 2.55 4.21
CA THR A 190 26.92 1.27 4.13
C THR A 190 26.40 0.27 5.17
N GLY A 191 26.92 -0.97 5.15
CA GLY A 191 26.51 -1.99 6.10
C GLY A 191 25.05 -2.39 5.95
N PHE A 192 24.62 -2.77 4.75
CA PHE A 192 23.24 -3.16 4.41
C PHE A 192 22.22 -2.02 4.61
N SER A 193 22.59 -0.78 4.26
CA SER A 193 21.75 0.42 4.39
C SER A 193 21.29 0.72 5.82
N GLN A 194 22.03 0.26 6.83
CA GLN A 194 21.65 0.39 8.24
C GLN A 194 22.14 1.69 8.87
N ASP A 195 23.36 2.15 8.53
CA ASP A 195 23.98 3.32 9.15
C ASP A 195 23.93 4.55 8.24
N LEU A 196 23.07 5.48 8.56
CA LEU A 196 22.88 6.69 7.76
C LEU A 196 23.81 7.86 8.15
N ARG A 197 24.57 7.74 9.25
CA ARG A 197 25.30 8.88 9.82
C ARG A 197 26.27 9.53 8.84
N ASP A 198 27.03 8.75 8.10
CA ASP A 198 28.02 9.26 7.17
C ASP A 198 27.39 9.91 5.91
N ILE A 199 26.33 9.31 5.37
CA ILE A 199 25.57 9.90 4.27
C ILE A 199 24.84 11.16 4.74
N CYS A 200 24.29 11.14 5.95
CA CYS A 200 23.60 12.26 6.57
C CYS A 200 24.48 13.50 6.69
N ASN A 201 25.73 13.31 7.07
CA ASN A 201 26.70 14.39 7.31
C ASN A 201 27.46 14.85 6.05
N ASP A 202 27.23 14.22 4.91
CA ASP A 202 27.86 14.59 3.64
C ASP A 202 26.98 15.57 2.86
N SER A 203 27.45 16.81 2.71
CA SER A 203 26.70 17.90 2.07
C SER A 203 26.24 17.63 0.65
N ARG A 204 26.89 16.70 -0.06
CA ARG A 204 26.51 16.28 -1.42
C ARG A 204 25.11 15.66 -1.48
N PHE A 205 24.61 15.15 -0.34
CA PHE A 205 23.32 14.46 -0.23
C PHE A 205 22.25 15.26 0.52
N ASN A 206 22.48 16.56 0.81
CA ASN A 206 21.52 17.36 1.57
C ASN A 206 20.13 17.46 0.93
N SER A 207 20.06 17.35 -0.38
CA SER A 207 18.79 17.41 -1.14
C SER A 207 18.18 16.04 -1.47
N THR A 208 18.80 14.94 -1.04
CA THR A 208 18.28 13.58 -1.28
C THR A 208 17.47 13.09 -0.10
N LEU A 209 16.63 12.09 -0.35
CA LEU A 209 16.10 11.20 0.67
C LEU A 209 17.17 10.16 1.04
N LEU A 210 16.94 9.47 2.16
CA LEU A 210 17.84 8.42 2.65
C LEU A 210 17.08 7.11 2.78
N SER A 211 17.67 6.03 2.27
CA SER A 211 17.16 4.66 2.37
C SER A 211 17.70 4.02 3.65
N PHE A 212 16.81 3.56 4.52
CA PHE A 212 17.15 2.94 5.80
C PHE A 212 16.60 1.53 5.88
N HIS A 213 17.48 0.56 6.17
CA HIS A 213 17.12 -0.83 6.43
C HIS A 213 17.42 -1.17 7.88
N TYR A 214 16.51 -1.89 8.54
CA TYR A 214 16.74 -2.34 9.90
C TYR A 214 16.03 -3.64 10.21
N TYR A 215 16.79 -4.66 10.60
CA TYR A 215 16.28 -5.99 10.93
C TYR A 215 16.85 -6.50 12.25
N ALA A 216 16.01 -7.18 13.05
CA ALA A 216 16.39 -7.73 14.34
C ALA A 216 17.45 -8.84 14.23
N PHE A 217 17.49 -9.57 13.11
CA PHE A 217 18.39 -10.72 12.96
C PHE A 217 19.88 -10.34 12.81
N PHE A 218 20.19 -9.09 12.57
CA PHE A 218 21.57 -8.60 12.57
C PHE A 218 22.13 -8.38 13.98
N TYR A 219 21.29 -8.42 15.00
CA TYR A 219 21.66 -8.04 16.36
C TYR A 219 21.26 -9.10 17.38
N SER A 220 21.95 -9.14 18.52
CA SER A 220 21.50 -9.89 19.68
C SER A 220 20.12 -9.43 20.16
N ALA A 221 19.41 -10.26 20.90
CA ALA A 221 18.12 -9.89 21.47
C ALA A 221 18.23 -8.60 22.33
N MET A 222 17.32 -7.67 22.09
CA MET A 222 17.28 -6.36 22.77
C MET A 222 15.94 -6.14 23.47
N THR A 223 15.95 -5.23 24.43
CA THR A 223 14.71 -4.65 24.97
C THR A 223 14.09 -3.71 23.93
N TYR A 224 12.81 -3.38 24.09
CA TYR A 224 12.12 -2.41 23.26
C TYR A 224 12.85 -1.05 23.23
N ASP A 225 13.28 -0.53 24.40
CA ASP A 225 13.97 0.76 24.49
C ASP A 225 15.39 0.69 23.90
N ALA A 226 16.07 -0.45 24.03
CA ALA A 226 17.38 -0.64 23.41
C ALA A 226 17.27 -0.63 21.87
N PHE A 227 16.25 -1.27 21.27
CA PHE A 227 15.99 -1.16 19.84
C PHE A 227 15.72 0.29 19.42
N ARG A 228 14.86 1.01 20.14
CA ARG A 228 14.55 2.42 19.83
C ARG A 228 15.80 3.28 19.83
N SER A 229 16.61 3.18 20.88
CA SER A 229 17.85 3.95 21.03
C SER A 229 18.86 3.60 19.94
N HIS A 230 18.98 2.33 19.58
CA HIS A 230 19.90 1.88 18.54
C HIS A 230 19.48 2.41 17.16
N ILE A 231 18.20 2.28 16.79
CA ILE A 231 17.65 2.82 15.54
C ILE A 231 17.90 4.34 15.46
N GLN A 232 17.61 5.06 16.54
CA GLN A 232 17.81 6.51 16.58
C GLN A 232 19.29 6.89 16.39
N THR A 233 20.20 6.10 16.95
CA THR A 233 21.66 6.30 16.77
C THR A 233 22.06 6.13 15.31
N LEU A 234 21.55 5.10 14.62
CA LEU A 234 21.88 4.83 13.22
C LEU A 234 21.26 5.85 12.24
N LEU A 235 20.09 6.40 12.56
CA LEU A 235 19.46 7.47 11.80
C LEU A 235 20.23 8.80 11.93
N GLY A 236 20.92 9.02 13.05
CA GLY A 236 21.58 10.29 13.35
C GLY A 236 20.58 11.45 13.34
N ASN A 237 20.96 12.57 12.72
CA ASN A 237 20.13 13.78 12.63
C ASN A 237 19.25 13.82 11.38
N CYS A 238 19.18 12.73 10.59
CA CYS A 238 18.52 12.72 9.29
C CYS A 238 17.20 11.94 9.26
N ALA A 239 16.61 11.65 10.40
CA ALA A 239 15.32 10.95 10.46
C ALA A 239 14.22 11.63 9.60
N SER A 240 14.21 12.96 9.51
CA SER A 240 13.25 13.73 8.69
C SER A 240 13.38 13.51 7.18
N ARG A 241 14.53 13.01 6.71
CA ARG A 241 14.80 12.67 5.30
C ARG A 241 14.85 11.16 5.06
N ALA A 242 14.80 10.35 6.12
CA ALA A 242 14.90 8.91 6.03
C ALA A 242 13.55 8.29 5.67
N VAL A 243 13.59 7.26 4.83
CA VAL A 243 12.50 6.34 4.54
C VAL A 243 12.98 4.96 4.97
N ALA A 244 12.24 4.27 5.83
CA ALA A 244 12.53 2.88 6.19
C ALA A 244 12.16 1.98 5.00
N THR A 245 13.05 1.90 4.01
CA THR A 245 12.79 1.18 2.76
C THR A 245 12.76 -0.34 2.94
N GLU A 246 13.39 -0.85 4.00
CA GLU A 246 13.21 -2.23 4.43
C GLU A 246 13.19 -2.37 5.94
N TYR A 247 12.15 -3.01 6.44
CA TYR A 247 11.99 -3.53 7.79
C TYR A 247 10.93 -4.63 7.76
N GLY A 248 11.09 -5.66 8.55
CA GLY A 248 10.14 -6.78 8.52
C GLY A 248 10.32 -7.70 9.71
N ALA A 249 9.28 -8.48 10.00
CA ALA A 249 9.24 -9.46 11.08
C ALA A 249 8.40 -10.67 10.65
N PRO A 250 8.54 -11.84 11.32
CA PRO A 250 7.79 -13.05 10.96
C PRO A 250 6.27 -12.84 11.07
N MET A 251 5.55 -12.91 9.95
CA MET A 251 4.09 -12.80 9.90
C MET A 251 3.37 -14.15 9.95
N ALA A 252 4.12 -15.26 9.78
CA ALA A 252 3.56 -16.61 9.76
C ALA A 252 3.57 -17.32 11.13
N THR A 253 4.02 -16.67 12.20
CA THR A 253 4.32 -17.31 13.50
C THR A 253 3.23 -17.12 14.57
N GLY A 254 2.16 -16.40 14.27
CA GLY A 254 1.09 -16.10 15.25
C GLY A 254 1.49 -15.11 16.37
N LEU A 255 2.65 -14.44 16.25
CA LEU A 255 3.10 -13.43 17.21
C LEU A 255 2.11 -12.28 17.30
N ASN A 256 1.86 -11.77 18.51
CA ASN A 256 1.05 -10.58 18.73
C ASN A 256 1.93 -9.33 18.80
N TYR A 257 2.02 -8.60 17.71
CA TYR A 257 2.80 -7.34 17.61
C TYR A 257 2.16 -6.16 18.35
N GLY A 258 0.94 -6.32 18.88
CA GLY A 258 0.29 -5.36 19.77
C GLY A 258 0.73 -5.49 21.23
N ASP A 259 1.30 -6.63 21.64
CA ASP A 259 1.62 -6.92 23.04
C ASP A 259 2.82 -6.09 23.55
N ALA A 260 2.54 -5.13 24.45
CA ALA A 260 3.55 -4.28 25.06
C ALA A 260 4.46 -5.01 26.05
N ASN A 261 3.99 -6.12 26.60
CA ASN A 261 4.70 -6.90 27.62
C ASN A 261 5.48 -8.08 27.03
N SER A 262 5.41 -8.28 25.73
CA SER A 262 6.07 -9.39 25.06
C SER A 262 7.58 -9.42 25.32
N THR A 263 8.09 -10.61 25.60
CA THR A 263 9.52 -10.89 25.69
C THR A 263 10.12 -11.35 24.36
N ASP A 264 9.28 -11.59 23.35
CA ASP A 264 9.72 -11.98 22.01
C ASP A 264 10.50 -10.86 21.32
N ASN A 265 11.65 -11.22 20.74
CA ASN A 265 12.56 -10.26 20.15
C ASN A 265 11.96 -9.55 18.92
N PHE A 266 11.23 -10.27 18.09
CA PHE A 266 10.60 -9.69 16.90
C PHE A 266 9.42 -8.77 17.23
N VAL A 267 8.68 -9.09 18.29
CA VAL A 267 7.60 -8.22 18.78
C VAL A 267 8.19 -6.91 19.31
N ARG A 268 9.21 -6.99 20.16
CA ARG A 268 9.91 -5.78 20.68
C ARG A 268 10.50 -4.96 19.55
N TYR A 269 11.16 -5.62 18.61
CA TYR A 269 11.77 -5.01 17.44
C TYR A 269 10.74 -4.25 16.57
N LEU A 270 9.69 -4.91 16.08
CA LEU A 270 8.74 -4.29 15.17
C LEU A 270 7.98 -3.14 15.86
N ARG A 271 7.70 -3.29 17.16
CA ARG A 271 7.14 -2.21 17.98
C ARG A 271 8.07 -0.99 18.06
N ALA A 272 9.37 -1.23 18.26
CA ALA A 272 10.37 -0.17 18.34
C ALA A 272 10.54 0.56 17.00
N VAL A 273 10.67 -0.17 15.88
CA VAL A 273 10.74 0.39 14.53
C VAL A 273 9.52 1.27 14.25
N ALA A 274 8.31 0.72 14.46
CA ALA A 274 7.07 1.45 14.23
C ALA A 274 6.96 2.72 15.11
N GLN A 275 7.43 2.66 16.35
CA GLN A 275 7.44 3.83 17.23
C GLN A 275 8.43 4.90 16.76
N VAL A 276 9.66 4.52 16.38
CA VAL A 276 10.65 5.47 15.87
C VAL A 276 10.17 6.12 14.57
N MET A 277 9.55 5.34 13.66
CA MET A 277 8.95 5.88 12.44
C MET A 277 7.88 6.93 12.78
N ARG A 278 6.99 6.60 13.71
CA ARG A 278 5.91 7.51 14.14
C ARG A 278 6.45 8.79 14.78
N ASP A 279 7.39 8.66 15.72
CA ASP A 279 7.98 9.78 16.47
C ASP A 279 8.69 10.78 15.53
N ASN A 280 9.29 10.28 14.47
CA ASN A 280 10.02 11.07 13.48
C ASN A 280 9.21 11.41 12.22
N GLN A 281 7.92 11.06 12.16
CA GLN A 281 7.09 11.23 10.96
C GLN A 281 7.76 10.61 9.72
N MET A 282 8.39 9.46 9.90
CA MET A 282 9.14 8.75 8.88
C MET A 282 8.24 7.73 8.20
N GLY A 283 8.22 7.73 6.87
CA GLY A 283 7.56 6.70 6.09
C GLY A 283 8.42 5.47 5.89
N GLY A 284 7.86 4.46 5.23
CA GLY A 284 8.61 3.25 4.89
C GLY A 284 7.84 2.25 4.05
N THR A 285 8.59 1.26 3.55
CA THR A 285 8.09 0.12 2.79
C THR A 285 8.42 -1.17 3.52
N TYR A 286 7.38 -1.88 4.00
CA TYR A 286 7.54 -3.13 4.74
C TYR A 286 8.07 -4.26 3.83
N TRP A 287 8.97 -5.12 4.34
CA TRP A 287 9.57 -6.24 3.64
C TRP A 287 9.10 -7.60 4.15
N PRO A 288 8.65 -8.49 3.25
CA PRO A 288 8.08 -8.16 1.95
C PRO A 288 6.54 -8.16 2.03
N ALA A 289 5.88 -7.54 1.05
CA ALA A 289 4.45 -7.77 0.82
C ALA A 289 4.23 -9.20 0.33
N LEU A 290 4.91 -9.50 -0.77
CA LEU A 290 4.95 -10.78 -1.49
C LEU A 290 6.38 -11.05 -1.94
N GLY A 291 6.73 -12.31 -2.18
CA GLY A 291 8.09 -12.72 -2.55
C GLY A 291 8.98 -12.88 -1.34
N GLY A 292 10.28 -12.65 -1.52
CA GLY A 292 11.30 -12.87 -0.50
C GLY A 292 11.79 -14.32 -0.45
N LYS A 293 12.61 -14.65 0.56
CA LYS A 293 13.23 -15.97 0.70
C LYS A 293 12.21 -17.03 1.06
N ILE A 294 12.22 -18.15 0.37
CA ILE A 294 11.38 -19.29 0.75
C ILE A 294 11.86 -19.85 2.10
N THR A 295 11.00 -19.79 3.09
CA THR A 295 11.24 -20.41 4.38
C THR A 295 11.02 -21.93 4.30
N ALA A 296 11.95 -22.72 4.81
CA ALA A 296 11.84 -24.16 4.79
C ALA A 296 10.51 -24.64 5.40
N GLY A 297 9.80 -25.49 4.66
CA GLY A 297 8.50 -26.04 5.06
C GLY A 297 7.29 -25.13 4.82
N LEU A 298 7.45 -23.87 4.40
CA LEU A 298 6.33 -22.94 4.17
C LEU A 298 6.00 -22.69 2.70
N GLY A 299 6.99 -22.79 1.79
CA GLY A 299 6.81 -22.45 0.38
C GLY A 299 6.69 -20.94 0.09
N TYR A 300 6.89 -20.08 1.09
CA TYR A 300 6.90 -18.62 1.01
C TYR A 300 7.82 -18.04 2.08
N ASP A 301 8.12 -16.76 2.02
CA ASP A 301 8.88 -16.05 3.05
C ASP A 301 8.00 -15.86 4.30
N HIS A 302 8.46 -16.33 5.46
CA HIS A 302 7.72 -16.18 6.71
C HIS A 302 7.54 -14.72 7.17
N TYR A 303 8.28 -13.77 6.60
CA TYR A 303 8.08 -12.32 6.77
C TYR A 303 6.98 -11.75 5.88
N SER A 304 6.53 -12.49 4.83
CA SER A 304 5.53 -11.98 3.88
C SER A 304 4.27 -11.52 4.60
N MET A 305 3.90 -10.25 4.39
CA MET A 305 2.70 -9.65 4.97
C MET A 305 1.43 -10.33 4.47
N TYR A 306 1.43 -10.72 3.19
CA TYR A 306 0.25 -11.27 2.55
C TYR A 306 0.43 -12.71 2.07
N ALA A 307 -0.68 -13.45 2.08
CA ALA A 307 -0.85 -14.65 1.27
C ALA A 307 -1.41 -14.25 -0.09
N LEU A 308 -0.78 -14.72 -1.16
CA LEU A 308 -1.26 -14.54 -2.52
C LEU A 308 -2.32 -15.61 -2.82
N GLY A 309 -3.47 -15.17 -3.32
CA GLY A 309 -4.57 -16.00 -3.80
C GLY A 309 -5.04 -15.57 -5.18
N GLY A 310 -6.15 -16.17 -5.64
CA GLY A 310 -6.70 -15.89 -6.96
C GLY A 310 -5.96 -16.57 -8.10
N SER A 311 -6.30 -16.23 -9.34
CA SER A 311 -5.68 -16.80 -10.54
C SER A 311 -5.78 -15.83 -11.73
N GLY A 312 -4.93 -16.03 -12.73
CA GLY A 312 -4.91 -15.17 -13.92
C GLY A 312 -4.63 -13.72 -13.54
N THR A 313 -5.50 -12.80 -13.94
CA THR A 313 -5.45 -11.38 -13.60
C THR A 313 -6.25 -11.01 -12.34
N ASN A 314 -7.03 -11.96 -11.78
CA ASN A 314 -7.84 -11.76 -10.57
C ASN A 314 -7.06 -12.23 -9.32
N LEU A 315 -5.91 -11.62 -9.08
CA LEU A 315 -5.10 -11.91 -7.90
C LEU A 315 -5.72 -11.27 -6.65
N THR A 316 -5.58 -11.94 -5.51
CA THR A 316 -6.10 -11.47 -4.21
C THR A 316 -5.04 -11.56 -3.14
N LEU A 317 -5.17 -10.76 -2.10
CA LEU A 317 -4.29 -10.75 -0.94
C LEU A 317 -5.09 -10.97 0.35
N ALA A 318 -4.54 -11.80 1.25
CA ALA A 318 -5.02 -11.94 2.62
C ALA A 318 -3.87 -11.64 3.59
N VAL A 319 -4.13 -10.87 4.64
CA VAL A 319 -3.12 -10.58 5.68
C VAL A 319 -2.78 -11.86 6.44
N ARG A 320 -1.50 -12.14 6.63
CA ARG A 320 -1.04 -13.31 7.40
C ARG A 320 -1.09 -13.07 8.91
N ASN A 321 -0.80 -11.84 9.35
CA ASN A 321 -0.81 -11.45 10.74
C ASN A 321 -1.44 -10.06 10.91
N GLN A 322 -2.66 -10.00 11.44
CA GLN A 322 -3.38 -8.75 11.60
C GLN A 322 -2.68 -7.80 12.58
N SER A 323 -2.16 -8.29 13.70
CA SER A 323 -1.46 -7.45 14.67
C SER A 323 -0.15 -6.87 14.11
N GLY A 324 0.51 -7.61 13.19
CA GLY A 324 1.67 -7.14 12.45
C GLY A 324 1.29 -6.03 11.45
N ALA A 325 0.22 -6.23 10.69
CA ALA A 325 -0.31 -5.23 9.77
C ALA A 325 -0.70 -3.94 10.52
N ASP A 326 -1.40 -4.08 11.64
CA ASP A 326 -1.78 -2.95 12.49
C ASP A 326 -0.56 -2.21 13.05
N ARG A 327 0.48 -2.93 13.44
CA ARG A 327 1.73 -2.33 13.94
C ARG A 327 2.49 -1.57 12.84
N VAL A 328 2.52 -2.08 11.63
CA VAL A 328 3.09 -1.38 10.46
C VAL A 328 2.30 -0.10 10.16
N ARG A 329 0.97 -0.17 10.14
CA ARG A 329 0.09 1.01 9.97
C ARG A 329 0.26 2.05 11.08
N TYR A 330 0.45 1.60 12.31
CA TYR A 330 0.78 2.49 13.44
C TYR A 330 2.06 3.29 13.17
N GLY A 331 3.10 2.65 12.64
CA GLY A 331 4.34 3.31 12.24
C GLY A 331 4.13 4.40 11.17
N TRP A 332 3.17 4.20 10.28
CA TRP A 332 2.79 5.18 9.24
C TRP A 332 1.87 6.31 9.75
N GLY A 333 1.57 6.35 11.06
CA GLY A 333 0.79 7.42 11.66
C GLY A 333 -0.70 7.12 11.87
N ASP A 334 -1.19 5.92 11.51
CA ASP A 334 -2.57 5.56 11.77
C ASP A 334 -2.85 5.46 13.28
N THR A 335 -4.06 5.85 13.68
CA THR A 335 -4.57 5.57 15.02
C THR A 335 -5.03 4.12 15.09
N VAL A 336 -4.08 3.21 15.23
CA VAL A 336 -4.42 1.82 15.57
C VAL A 336 -4.58 1.78 17.09
N ARG A 337 -5.73 1.38 17.58
CA ARG A 337 -5.93 1.13 19.00
C ARG A 337 -4.98 -0.01 19.40
N ASP A 338 -4.19 0.20 20.45
CA ASP A 338 -3.57 -0.94 21.14
C ASP A 338 -4.72 -1.86 21.49
N SER A 339 -4.83 -2.98 20.81
CA SER A 339 -5.74 -4.02 21.21
C SER A 339 -5.29 -4.46 22.60
N THR A 340 -6.05 -4.12 23.63
CA THR A 340 -6.01 -4.91 24.86
C THR A 340 -5.98 -6.38 24.42
N PRO A 341 -5.15 -7.22 25.04
CA PRO A 341 -5.01 -8.60 24.61
C PRO A 341 -6.38 -9.27 24.61
N SER A 342 -6.96 -9.40 23.42
CA SER A 342 -7.94 -10.44 23.19
C SER A 342 -7.17 -11.74 23.43
N PRO A 343 -7.64 -12.65 24.27
CA PRO A 343 -6.91 -13.88 24.53
C PRO A 343 -6.54 -14.50 23.19
N SER A 344 -5.23 -14.78 23.02
CA SER A 344 -4.69 -15.49 21.87
C SER A 344 -5.61 -16.66 21.56
N PRO A 345 -6.15 -16.81 20.32
CA PRO A 345 -6.89 -18.01 20.02
C PRO A 345 -5.93 -19.18 20.24
N SER A 346 -6.28 -20.03 21.17
CA SER A 346 -5.67 -21.34 21.36
C SER A 346 -5.60 -22.03 19.99
N PRO A 347 -4.55 -22.80 19.64
CA PRO A 347 -4.35 -23.35 18.29
C PRO A 347 -5.41 -24.40 17.86
N THR A 348 -6.61 -24.32 18.40
CA THR A 348 -7.79 -25.15 18.10
C THR A 348 -9.07 -24.34 17.89
N ALA A 349 -8.98 -23.03 17.58
CA ALA A 349 -10.15 -22.33 17.07
C ALA A 349 -10.19 -22.52 15.54
N THR A 350 -10.98 -23.47 15.08
CA THR A 350 -11.59 -23.44 13.74
C THR A 350 -12.09 -22.01 13.50
N PRO A 351 -11.80 -21.37 12.33
CA PRO A 351 -12.35 -20.03 12.05
C PRO A 351 -13.85 -20.08 12.35
N GLU A 352 -14.37 -19.14 13.15
CA GLU A 352 -15.81 -19.01 13.24
C GLU A 352 -16.34 -18.85 11.81
N PRO A 353 -17.32 -19.61 11.39
CA PRO A 353 -17.82 -19.53 10.04
C PRO A 353 -18.30 -18.11 9.79
N GLU A 354 -17.76 -17.44 8.75
CA GLU A 354 -18.22 -16.12 8.33
C GLU A 354 -19.76 -16.19 8.15
N THR A 355 -20.49 -15.45 8.96
CA THR A 355 -21.95 -15.45 8.86
C THR A 355 -22.37 -14.62 7.65
N PHE A 356 -22.97 -15.28 6.70
CA PHE A 356 -23.61 -14.65 5.55
C PHE A 356 -25.11 -14.46 5.83
N TYR A 357 -25.66 -13.46 5.20
CA TYR A 357 -27.06 -13.08 5.34
C TYR A 357 -27.71 -12.91 3.97
N ARG A 358 -28.94 -13.34 3.82
CA ARG A 358 -29.82 -12.77 2.82
C ARG A 358 -30.37 -11.45 3.35
N ILE A 359 -30.42 -10.42 2.52
CA ILE A 359 -30.94 -9.10 2.84
C ILE A 359 -32.21 -8.89 2.04
N ASN A 360 -33.37 -8.81 2.71
CA ASN A 360 -34.67 -8.79 2.03
C ASN A 360 -35.34 -7.41 2.16
N ALA A 361 -35.86 -6.90 1.05
CA ALA A 361 -36.72 -5.71 1.04
C ALA A 361 -38.05 -6.01 1.74
N ARG A 362 -38.48 -5.13 2.66
CA ARG A 362 -39.69 -5.33 3.46
C ARG A 362 -40.97 -5.44 2.60
N HIS A 363 -41.09 -4.61 1.57
CA HIS A 363 -42.33 -4.51 0.78
C HIS A 363 -42.51 -5.69 -0.19
N SER A 364 -41.43 -6.25 -0.73
CA SER A 364 -41.48 -7.30 -1.75
C SER A 364 -41.08 -8.69 -1.23
N GLY A 365 -40.39 -8.73 -0.07
CA GLY A 365 -39.78 -9.96 0.44
C GLY A 365 -38.60 -10.47 -0.39
N LYS A 366 -38.22 -9.77 -1.46
CA LYS A 366 -37.14 -10.19 -2.38
C LYS A 366 -35.76 -9.88 -1.82
N ALA A 367 -34.78 -10.68 -2.21
CA ALA A 367 -33.40 -10.55 -1.75
C ALA A 367 -32.61 -9.53 -2.60
N MET A 368 -31.68 -8.86 -1.96
CA MET A 368 -30.60 -8.10 -2.63
C MET A 368 -29.73 -9.08 -3.40
N ASP A 369 -29.55 -8.84 -4.71
CA ASP A 369 -28.98 -9.78 -5.67
C ASP A 369 -27.93 -9.07 -6.53
N VAL A 370 -26.81 -9.76 -6.83
CA VAL A 370 -25.88 -9.28 -7.85
C VAL A 370 -26.36 -9.77 -9.22
N GLN A 371 -26.78 -8.84 -10.06
CA GLN A 371 -27.38 -9.13 -11.36
C GLN A 371 -26.55 -10.11 -12.18
N GLN A 372 -27.21 -11.16 -12.68
CA GLN A 372 -26.63 -12.22 -13.53
C GLN A 372 -25.44 -12.96 -12.87
N ALA A 373 -25.38 -13.03 -11.55
CA ALA A 373 -24.27 -13.65 -10.83
C ALA A 373 -22.89 -13.10 -11.28
N SER A 374 -22.82 -11.85 -11.68
CA SER A 374 -21.59 -11.23 -12.17
C SER A 374 -20.54 -11.12 -11.07
N THR A 375 -19.26 -11.31 -11.44
CA THR A 375 -18.12 -11.01 -10.56
C THR A 375 -17.37 -9.74 -10.96
N SER A 376 -17.87 -9.02 -11.98
CA SER A 376 -17.23 -7.80 -12.49
C SER A 376 -17.49 -6.57 -11.61
N ASN A 377 -16.57 -5.61 -11.63
CA ASN A 377 -16.82 -4.27 -11.11
C ASN A 377 -17.97 -3.61 -11.89
N SER A 378 -18.71 -2.73 -11.22
CA SER A 378 -19.87 -2.04 -11.76
C SER A 378 -21.05 -2.94 -12.16
N ALA A 379 -21.03 -4.24 -11.80
CA ALA A 379 -22.20 -5.07 -11.95
C ALA A 379 -23.31 -4.54 -11.02
N ARG A 380 -24.50 -4.39 -11.60
CA ARG A 380 -25.67 -3.84 -10.89
C ARG A 380 -26.14 -4.74 -9.77
N VAL A 381 -26.65 -4.12 -8.72
CA VAL A 381 -27.32 -4.84 -7.64
C VAL A 381 -28.82 -4.56 -7.75
N ASP A 382 -29.61 -5.64 -7.78
CA ASP A 382 -31.06 -5.55 -7.91
C ASP A 382 -31.79 -6.27 -6.77
N GLN A 383 -33.09 -6.28 -6.80
CA GLN A 383 -33.88 -7.21 -5.99
C GLN A 383 -34.31 -8.42 -6.85
N TYR A 384 -34.23 -9.61 -6.29
CA TYR A 384 -34.66 -10.84 -6.98
C TYR A 384 -35.27 -11.84 -6.00
N THR A 385 -36.13 -12.74 -6.51
CA THR A 385 -36.66 -13.85 -5.72
C THR A 385 -35.49 -14.66 -5.16
N TYR A 386 -35.47 -14.89 -3.85
CA TYR A 386 -34.39 -15.63 -3.20
C TYR A 386 -34.35 -17.09 -3.66
N ASN A 387 -33.21 -17.53 -4.14
CA ASN A 387 -32.98 -18.88 -4.67
C ASN A 387 -31.85 -19.65 -3.96
N GLY A 388 -31.27 -19.08 -2.91
CA GLY A 388 -30.20 -19.70 -2.11
C GLY A 388 -28.81 -19.57 -2.66
N ASN A 389 -28.61 -18.91 -3.79
CA ASN A 389 -27.29 -18.77 -4.42
C ASN A 389 -26.41 -17.73 -3.75
N ALA A 390 -25.10 -17.89 -3.88
CA ALA A 390 -24.09 -17.05 -3.22
C ALA A 390 -24.14 -15.56 -3.62
N TRP A 391 -24.62 -15.22 -4.80
CA TRP A 391 -24.79 -13.84 -5.25
C TRP A 391 -25.97 -13.08 -4.63
N GLN A 392 -26.79 -13.78 -3.80
CA GLN A 392 -27.85 -13.22 -2.96
C GLN A 392 -27.48 -13.22 -1.46
N GLN A 393 -26.21 -13.53 -1.16
CA GLN A 393 -25.71 -13.68 0.19
C GLN A 393 -24.59 -12.69 0.46
N TRP A 394 -24.71 -12.01 1.58
CA TRP A 394 -23.90 -10.85 1.91
C TRP A 394 -23.36 -10.97 3.34
N ARG A 395 -22.13 -10.56 3.57
CA ARG A 395 -21.59 -10.37 4.92
C ARG A 395 -21.42 -8.91 5.25
N PHE A 396 -21.49 -8.61 6.52
CA PHE A 396 -21.28 -7.26 7.05
C PHE A 396 -19.89 -7.19 7.67
N GLN A 397 -19.05 -6.31 7.16
CA GLN A 397 -17.73 -6.02 7.71
C GLN A 397 -17.77 -4.65 8.35
N ASP A 398 -17.32 -4.55 9.61
CA ASP A 398 -17.25 -3.27 10.32
C ASP A 398 -16.30 -2.30 9.57
N ALA A 399 -16.78 -1.09 9.31
CA ALA A 399 -16.04 0.01 8.71
C ALA A 399 -15.77 1.15 9.71
N GLY A 400 -16.03 0.90 11.00
CA GLY A 400 -15.86 1.85 12.09
C GLY A 400 -16.98 2.87 12.20
N SER A 401 -17.12 3.48 13.39
CA SER A 401 -18.10 4.53 13.68
C SER A 401 -19.56 4.14 13.40
N GLY A 402 -19.92 2.84 13.50
CA GLY A 402 -21.27 2.34 13.26
C GLY A 402 -21.64 2.16 11.80
N TYR A 403 -20.65 2.17 10.90
CA TYR A 403 -20.82 1.89 9.47
C TYR A 403 -20.32 0.49 9.12
N TRP A 404 -20.88 -0.09 8.07
CA TRP A 404 -20.62 -1.43 7.59
C TRP A 404 -20.32 -1.42 6.10
N ARG A 405 -19.37 -2.25 5.65
CA ARG A 405 -19.28 -2.69 4.26
C ARG A 405 -20.15 -3.93 4.10
N ILE A 406 -20.91 -3.98 3.03
CA ILE A 406 -21.79 -5.08 2.69
C ILE A 406 -21.17 -5.84 1.53
N ILE A 407 -20.66 -7.05 1.77
CA ILE A 407 -19.77 -7.77 0.87
C ILE A 407 -20.49 -9.01 0.31
N SER A 408 -20.56 -9.12 -1.01
CA SER A 408 -21.12 -10.26 -1.70
C SER A 408 -20.31 -11.55 -1.44
N ARG A 409 -20.98 -12.63 -1.04
CA ARG A 409 -20.36 -13.95 -0.87
C ARG A 409 -19.77 -14.49 -2.16
N HIS A 410 -20.43 -14.20 -3.31
CA HIS A 410 -20.05 -14.72 -4.61
C HIS A 410 -18.78 -14.06 -5.17
N SER A 411 -18.70 -12.74 -5.11
CA SER A 411 -17.65 -11.98 -5.78
C SER A 411 -16.58 -11.44 -4.83
N GLY A 412 -16.84 -11.41 -3.52
CA GLY A 412 -15.99 -10.72 -2.54
C GLY A 412 -16.03 -9.19 -2.67
N LYS A 413 -16.89 -8.63 -3.55
CA LYS A 413 -16.98 -7.18 -3.78
C LYS A 413 -17.98 -6.50 -2.85
N CYS A 414 -17.79 -5.20 -2.62
CA CYS A 414 -18.62 -4.37 -1.76
C CYS A 414 -19.82 -3.80 -2.54
N LEU A 415 -20.96 -3.69 -1.87
CA LEU A 415 -22.06 -2.83 -2.29
C LEU A 415 -21.54 -1.38 -2.39
N ASP A 416 -21.84 -0.72 -3.49
CA ASP A 416 -21.26 0.58 -3.87
C ASP A 416 -22.33 1.48 -4.49
N VAL A 417 -22.31 2.76 -4.16
CA VAL A 417 -23.08 3.76 -4.90
C VAL A 417 -22.21 4.28 -6.05
N VAL A 418 -22.64 4.01 -7.28
CA VAL A 418 -21.88 4.28 -8.50
C VAL A 418 -21.31 5.71 -8.54
N GLY A 419 -19.99 5.79 -8.78
CA GLY A 419 -19.28 7.08 -8.92
C GLY A 419 -19.31 7.96 -7.66
N ALA A 420 -19.58 7.39 -6.48
CA ALA A 420 -19.80 8.13 -5.22
C ALA A 420 -20.81 9.28 -5.40
N SER A 421 -21.79 9.10 -6.27
CA SER A 421 -22.83 10.10 -6.56
C SER A 421 -23.65 10.41 -5.30
N THR A 422 -23.93 11.69 -5.06
CA THR A 422 -24.85 12.12 -4.02
C THR A 422 -26.28 12.38 -4.52
N ALA A 423 -26.55 12.17 -5.83
CA ALA A 423 -27.86 12.41 -6.42
C ALA A 423 -28.88 11.32 -6.04
N ASP A 424 -30.16 11.68 -6.00
CA ASP A 424 -31.26 10.70 -5.99
C ASP A 424 -31.26 9.91 -7.30
N GLY A 425 -31.58 8.62 -7.21
CA GLY A 425 -31.61 7.73 -8.35
C GLY A 425 -30.27 7.15 -8.78
N ALA A 426 -29.15 7.46 -8.08
CA ALA A 426 -27.87 6.81 -8.35
C ALA A 426 -27.96 5.31 -8.09
N GLU A 427 -27.46 4.50 -9.01
CA GLU A 427 -27.57 3.04 -8.97
C GLU A 427 -26.62 2.44 -7.91
N LEU A 428 -27.06 1.32 -7.34
CA LEU A 428 -26.22 0.45 -6.53
C LEU A 428 -25.57 -0.59 -7.44
N VAL A 429 -24.28 -0.76 -7.26
CA VAL A 429 -23.46 -1.73 -7.98
C VAL A 429 -22.62 -2.53 -6.99
N GLN A 430 -21.98 -3.56 -7.42
CA GLN A 430 -20.82 -4.09 -6.69
C GLN A 430 -19.54 -3.53 -7.27
N TYR A 431 -18.58 -3.25 -6.41
CA TYR A 431 -17.26 -2.78 -6.81
C TYR A 431 -16.19 -3.36 -5.89
N THR A 432 -14.93 -3.43 -6.39
CA THR A 432 -13.80 -3.78 -5.52
C THR A 432 -13.87 -2.97 -4.22
N CYS A 433 -13.81 -3.66 -3.08
CA CYS A 433 -13.91 -3.00 -1.79
C CYS A 433 -12.77 -2.00 -1.57
N GLY A 434 -13.10 -0.77 -1.27
CA GLY A 434 -12.17 0.34 -1.03
C GLY A 434 -12.43 1.05 0.29
N THR A 435 -11.76 2.16 0.53
CA THR A 435 -11.97 3.01 1.71
C THR A 435 -13.07 4.06 1.49
N GLY A 436 -13.59 4.14 0.28
CA GLY A 436 -14.62 5.11 -0.10
C GLY A 436 -15.86 5.05 0.78
N THR A 437 -16.37 6.21 1.18
CA THR A 437 -17.57 6.30 2.03
C THR A 437 -18.86 5.96 1.29
N ASN A 438 -18.79 5.85 -0.05
CA ASN A 438 -19.87 5.35 -0.92
C ASN A 438 -20.07 3.81 -0.84
N GLN A 439 -19.13 3.11 -0.19
CA GLN A 439 -19.21 1.67 0.11
C GLN A 439 -19.50 1.40 1.60
N GLN A 440 -19.80 2.44 2.37
CA GLN A 440 -20.02 2.34 3.81
C GLN A 440 -21.46 2.72 4.12
N PHE A 441 -22.17 1.81 4.79
CA PHE A 441 -23.59 1.95 5.08
C PHE A 441 -23.86 1.83 6.57
N GLN A 442 -24.70 2.72 7.09
CA GLN A 442 -25.22 2.62 8.45
C GLN A 442 -26.53 1.82 8.43
N MET A 443 -26.65 0.87 9.33
CA MET A 443 -27.94 0.22 9.60
C MET A 443 -28.72 1.05 10.62
N VAL A 444 -29.71 1.79 10.15
CA VAL A 444 -30.57 2.62 11.01
C VAL A 444 -31.82 1.80 11.37
N ALA A 445 -31.98 1.43 12.65
CA ALA A 445 -33.08 0.62 13.13
C ALA A 445 -34.45 1.28 12.88
N ASN A 446 -35.44 0.48 12.42
CA ASN A 446 -36.82 0.87 12.23
C ASN A 446 -37.76 -0.30 12.61
N GLY A 447 -38.03 -0.45 13.88
CA GLY A 447 -38.74 -1.59 14.45
C GLY A 447 -37.95 -2.90 14.21
N SER A 448 -38.60 -3.90 13.61
CA SER A 448 -37.99 -5.18 13.26
C SER A 448 -37.16 -5.12 11.96
N TYR A 449 -37.07 -3.97 11.34
CA TYR A 449 -36.38 -3.71 10.09
C TYR A 449 -35.27 -2.67 10.28
N PHE A 450 -34.51 -2.39 9.25
CA PHE A 450 -33.53 -1.31 9.23
C PHE A 450 -33.48 -0.64 7.85
N GLN A 451 -33.02 0.60 7.83
CA GLN A 451 -32.61 1.27 6.59
C GLN A 451 -31.10 1.15 6.43
N LEU A 452 -30.64 1.01 5.19
CA LEU A 452 -29.24 1.07 4.81
C LEU A 452 -28.95 2.48 4.30
N ARG A 453 -28.26 3.29 5.11
CA ARG A 453 -27.94 4.69 4.80
C ARG A 453 -26.48 4.81 4.37
N ALA A 454 -26.22 5.25 3.13
CA ALA A 454 -24.88 5.46 2.61
C ALA A 454 -24.17 6.63 3.33
N ARG A 455 -22.92 6.41 3.76
CA ARG A 455 -22.16 7.37 4.57
C ARG A 455 -21.87 8.67 3.84
N HIS A 456 -21.53 8.62 2.55
CA HIS A 456 -21.13 9.78 1.74
C HIS A 456 -22.28 10.72 1.42
N SER A 457 -23.50 10.19 1.22
CA SER A 457 -24.66 10.94 0.75
C SER A 457 -25.74 11.13 1.82
N GLY A 458 -25.73 10.31 2.87
CA GLY A 458 -26.80 10.25 3.85
C GLY A 458 -28.12 9.66 3.32
N LYS A 459 -28.14 9.15 2.09
CA LYS A 459 -29.33 8.60 1.42
C LYS A 459 -29.48 7.11 1.68
N CYS A 460 -30.71 6.61 1.51
CA CYS A 460 -31.11 5.24 1.79
C CYS A 460 -31.13 4.37 0.53
N VAL A 461 -30.75 3.11 0.67
CA VAL A 461 -30.92 2.08 -0.36
C VAL A 461 -32.40 1.86 -0.58
N ASP A 462 -32.84 1.96 -1.83
CA ASP A 462 -34.22 2.05 -2.26
C ASP A 462 -34.52 1.08 -3.38
N VAL A 463 -35.68 0.47 -3.35
CA VAL A 463 -36.27 -0.21 -4.50
C VAL A 463 -37.16 0.79 -5.24
N PRO A 464 -36.77 1.29 -6.42
CA PRO A 464 -37.51 2.34 -7.12
C PRO A 464 -38.99 2.04 -7.30
N SER A 465 -39.83 3.06 -7.06
CA SER A 465 -41.28 2.98 -7.20
C SER A 465 -41.95 1.90 -6.36
N ALA A 466 -41.29 1.38 -5.31
CA ALA A 466 -41.73 0.25 -4.52
C ALA A 466 -42.14 -0.96 -5.39
N SER A 467 -41.45 -1.17 -6.50
CA SER A 467 -41.71 -2.28 -7.42
C SER A 467 -41.51 -3.62 -6.73
N THR A 468 -42.37 -4.59 -7.03
CA THR A 468 -42.26 -5.98 -6.54
C THR A 468 -41.72 -6.94 -7.61
N ALA A 469 -41.31 -6.44 -8.78
CA ALA A 469 -40.77 -7.25 -9.85
C ALA A 469 -39.32 -7.72 -9.54
N ASP A 470 -38.94 -8.87 -10.15
CA ASP A 470 -37.54 -9.33 -10.18
C ASP A 470 -36.70 -8.43 -11.10
N GLY A 471 -35.40 -8.28 -10.80
CA GLY A 471 -34.45 -7.56 -11.63
C GLY A 471 -34.55 -6.04 -11.52
N VAL A 472 -35.26 -5.50 -10.52
CA VAL A 472 -35.33 -4.05 -10.30
C VAL A 472 -34.06 -3.56 -9.66
N ILE A 473 -33.30 -2.75 -10.40
CA ILE A 473 -32.01 -2.19 -9.94
C ILE A 473 -32.23 -1.31 -8.70
N LEU A 474 -31.46 -1.60 -7.64
CA LEU A 474 -31.47 -0.79 -6.43
C LEU A 474 -30.80 0.57 -6.69
N LYS A 475 -31.35 1.59 -6.05
CA LYS A 475 -30.85 2.96 -6.16
C LYS A 475 -30.76 3.58 -4.78
N GLN A 476 -30.06 4.72 -4.67
CA GLN A 476 -30.20 5.55 -3.46
C GLN A 476 -31.20 6.67 -3.68
N TYR A 477 -31.96 6.96 -2.65
CA TYR A 477 -32.88 8.10 -2.60
C TYR A 477 -32.87 8.76 -1.21
N ALA A 478 -33.37 10.00 -1.14
CA ALA A 478 -33.64 10.64 0.16
C ALA A 478 -34.41 9.66 1.06
N CYS A 479 -33.93 9.49 2.30
CA CYS A 479 -34.55 8.56 3.24
C CYS A 479 -35.97 8.98 3.61
N ASN A 480 -36.91 8.03 3.58
CA ASN A 480 -38.32 8.25 3.94
C ASN A 480 -38.86 7.05 4.74
N SER A 481 -40.12 7.05 5.07
CA SER A 481 -40.78 5.96 5.84
C SER A 481 -41.29 4.80 4.97
N GLY A 482 -41.05 4.83 3.65
CA GLY A 482 -41.49 3.80 2.72
C GLY A 482 -40.89 2.43 3.00
N THR A 483 -41.70 1.39 2.85
CA THR A 483 -41.26 0.01 3.09
C THR A 483 -40.27 -0.52 2.05
N ASN A 484 -40.17 0.17 0.92
CA ASN A 484 -39.17 -0.07 -0.15
C ASN A 484 -37.75 0.41 0.20
N GLN A 485 -37.58 1.14 1.31
CA GLN A 485 -36.29 1.49 1.89
C GLN A 485 -36.00 0.74 3.20
N GLN A 486 -36.83 -0.23 3.54
CA GLN A 486 -36.70 -1.00 4.77
C GLN A 486 -36.29 -2.44 4.45
N TRP A 487 -35.32 -2.92 5.20
CA TRP A 487 -34.65 -4.19 4.94
C TRP A 487 -34.66 -5.07 6.19
N SER A 488 -34.67 -6.36 5.99
CA SER A 488 -34.37 -7.36 7.03
C SER A 488 -33.16 -8.18 6.62
N ARG A 489 -32.47 -8.80 7.57
CA ARG A 489 -31.42 -9.77 7.31
C ARG A 489 -31.67 -11.08 8.04
N THR A 490 -31.42 -12.19 7.38
CA THR A 490 -31.54 -13.54 7.97
C THR A 490 -30.25 -14.30 7.64
N ALA A 491 -29.62 -14.89 8.65
CA ALA A 491 -28.42 -15.71 8.48
C ALA A 491 -28.72 -16.91 7.57
N VAL A 492 -27.73 -17.31 6.72
CA VAL A 492 -27.82 -18.40 5.73
C VAL A 492 -26.61 -19.31 5.80
#